data_155491294cc7782aa5e29edae290977d
#
_entry.id   155491294cc7782aa5e29edae290977d
#
_cell.length_a   1.000
_cell.length_b   1.000
_cell.length_c   1.000
_cell.angle_alpha   90.00
_cell.angle_beta   90.00
_cell.angle_gamma   90.00
#
_symmetry.space_group_name_H-M   'P 1'
#
loop_
_entity.id
_entity.type
_entity.pdbx_description
1 polymer ?
#
loop_
_entity_poly.entity_id
_entity_poly.type
_entity_poly.pdbx_seq_one_letter_code
_entity_poly.pdbx_strand_id
1 'polypeptide(L)'
;MKMKNNYHTHLKYCNHATGVTEDYVLEAIKLGFDEIGITDHAPIPYDFMTKEEYKYNFCNENMKLEFVPKYLKEIKESKELHKNEIKVLSGFETEYIQGKEAFYKFLRDQVDYLNLGVHYFLNKKGHIISSYDGISYKNIDEYKEACIQGMETGLFNTLVHPDLFFFLYKDKNGNRTFDEKCIEVSKQIIESAIKNNVYLEVNCNALKKPEQAEDVSNWKYPIKDFWLIAKEYKDLKIIVGADSHAPERLSGFHVDAIYKFIEDLGLNILEKMEINH
;
A
#
# COMPACT_ATOMS: atom_id res chain seq x y z
N MET A 1 18.55 9.70 -5.80
CA MET A 1 17.32 10.55 -5.72
C MET A 1 16.90 10.73 -4.26
N LYS A 2 16.05 11.71 -3.95
CA LYS A 2 15.50 11.93 -2.60
C LYS A 2 13.97 12.02 -2.70
N MET A 3 13.26 11.37 -1.80
CA MET A 3 11.79 11.45 -1.74
C MET A 3 11.34 12.91 -1.58
N LYS A 4 10.43 13.34 -2.44
CA LYS A 4 9.82 14.67 -2.45
C LYS A 4 8.32 14.62 -2.20
N ASN A 5 7.72 13.48 -2.44
CA ASN A 5 6.30 13.24 -2.28
C ASN A 5 6.09 11.86 -1.68
N ASN A 6 5.13 11.73 -0.78
CA ASN A 6 4.76 10.44 -0.23
C ASN A 6 3.24 10.34 -0.10
N TYR A 7 2.68 9.21 -0.51
CA TYR A 7 1.23 8.98 -0.56
C TYR A 7 0.80 7.77 0.29
N HIS A 8 1.67 7.34 1.24
CA HIS A 8 1.39 6.18 2.09
C HIS A 8 1.95 6.39 3.50
N THR A 9 1.06 6.71 4.44
CA THR A 9 1.38 6.94 5.86
C THR A 9 0.27 6.44 6.77
N HIS A 10 0.64 5.97 7.96
CA HIS A 10 -0.28 5.48 8.97
C HIS A 10 -0.21 6.31 10.24
N LEU A 11 -1.35 6.52 10.87
CA LEU A 11 -1.50 7.27 12.10
C LEU A 11 -1.86 6.34 13.26
N LYS A 12 -1.91 6.90 14.45
CA LYS A 12 -2.30 6.15 15.66
C LYS A 12 -3.66 5.46 15.61
N TYR A 13 -4.52 5.77 14.62
CA TYR A 13 -5.89 5.23 14.55
C TYR A 13 -5.93 3.76 14.15
N CYS A 14 -4.93 3.25 13.44
CA CYS A 14 -4.79 1.82 13.12
C CYS A 14 -4.25 0.97 14.29
N ASN A 15 -3.94 1.60 15.44
CA ASN A 15 -3.45 0.97 16.68
C ASN A 15 -2.03 0.37 16.64
N HIS A 16 -1.34 0.38 15.51
CA HIS A 16 0.04 -0.12 15.38
C HIS A 16 1.01 0.91 14.76
N ALA A 17 0.51 2.12 14.50
CA ALA A 17 1.34 3.27 14.14
C ALA A 17 1.33 4.34 15.26
N THR A 18 2.22 5.31 15.16
CA THR A 18 2.35 6.44 16.08
C THR A 18 2.16 7.76 15.36
N GLY A 19 1.94 8.83 16.12
CA GLY A 19 1.77 10.18 15.57
C GLY A 19 0.35 10.50 15.14
N VAL A 20 0.12 11.78 14.95
CA VAL A 20 -1.10 12.37 14.40
C VAL A 20 -0.78 13.08 13.08
N THR A 21 -1.80 13.54 12.37
CA THR A 21 -1.61 14.24 11.08
C THR A 21 -0.55 15.33 11.14
N GLU A 22 -0.59 16.17 12.18
CA GLU A 22 0.33 17.30 12.34
C GLU A 22 1.79 16.87 12.47
N ASP A 23 2.07 15.77 13.18
CA ASP A 23 3.44 15.25 13.35
C ASP A 23 4.05 14.87 12.00
N TYR A 24 3.26 14.22 11.14
CA TYR A 24 3.69 13.81 9.78
C TYR A 24 3.85 15.01 8.84
N VAL A 25 2.94 15.99 8.91
CA VAL A 25 3.02 17.19 8.06
C VAL A 25 4.24 18.01 8.42
N LEU A 26 4.52 18.23 9.71
CA LEU A 26 5.71 18.96 10.16
C LEU A 26 7.01 18.25 9.80
N GLU A 27 7.07 16.92 9.92
CA GLU A 27 8.26 16.18 9.51
C GLU A 27 8.44 16.24 7.99
N ALA A 28 7.36 16.14 7.19
CA ALA A 28 7.42 16.27 5.75
C ALA A 28 7.91 17.66 5.31
N ILE A 29 7.43 18.74 5.92
CA ILE A 29 7.91 20.11 5.69
C ILE A 29 9.41 20.21 5.99
N LYS A 30 9.85 19.72 7.14
CA LYS A 30 11.26 19.69 7.55
C LYS A 30 12.14 18.92 6.56
N LEU A 31 11.63 17.84 5.97
CA LEU A 31 12.30 17.03 4.94
C LEU A 31 12.26 17.70 3.55
N GLY A 32 11.46 18.72 3.37
CA GLY A 32 11.28 19.46 2.12
C GLY A 32 10.44 18.71 1.10
N PHE A 33 9.37 18.04 1.56
CA PHE A 33 8.37 17.42 0.68
C PHE A 33 7.49 18.50 0.03
N ASP A 34 7.07 18.24 -1.21
CA ASP A 34 6.08 19.05 -1.91
C ASP A 34 4.65 18.60 -1.58
N GLU A 35 4.44 17.27 -1.43
CA GLU A 35 3.14 16.69 -1.11
C GLU A 35 3.27 15.57 -0.08
N ILE A 36 2.29 15.48 0.83
CA ILE A 36 2.12 14.35 1.73
C ILE A 36 0.69 13.86 1.74
N GLY A 37 0.49 12.56 1.56
CA GLY A 37 -0.77 11.87 1.73
C GLY A 37 -0.88 11.23 3.10
N ILE A 38 -2.01 11.42 3.74
CA ILE A 38 -2.37 10.81 5.03
C ILE A 38 -3.38 9.70 4.74
N THR A 39 -2.99 8.43 4.96
CA THR A 39 -3.70 7.24 4.44
C THR A 39 -3.80 6.11 5.45
N ASP A 40 -4.16 6.43 6.68
CA ASP A 40 -4.29 5.40 7.72
C ASP A 40 -5.22 4.25 7.27
N HIS A 41 -5.06 3.07 7.88
CA HIS A 41 -5.92 1.92 7.58
C HIS A 41 -7.39 2.26 7.79
N ALA A 42 -8.17 2.13 6.72
CA ALA A 42 -9.60 2.41 6.74
C ALA A 42 -10.34 1.49 7.73
N PRO A 43 -11.47 1.94 8.27
CA PRO A 43 -12.33 1.02 9.01
C PRO A 43 -12.85 -0.08 8.08
N ILE A 44 -12.89 -1.30 8.59
CA ILE A 44 -13.56 -2.43 7.94
C ILE A 44 -14.79 -2.78 8.79
N PRO A 45 -16.00 -2.66 8.26
CA PRO A 45 -17.21 -3.03 8.99
C PRO A 45 -17.21 -4.52 9.35
N TYR A 46 -17.59 -4.82 10.59
CA TYR A 46 -17.59 -6.20 11.12
C TYR A 46 -18.59 -7.13 10.43
N ASP A 47 -19.58 -6.59 9.70
CA ASP A 47 -20.55 -7.36 8.90
C ASP A 47 -20.04 -7.77 7.52
N PHE A 48 -18.78 -7.41 7.19
CA PHE A 48 -18.11 -7.84 5.96
C PHE A 48 -17.65 -9.30 6.02
N MET A 49 -17.58 -9.88 7.20
CA MET A 49 -17.06 -11.21 7.46
C MET A 49 -17.67 -11.81 8.75
N THR A 50 -17.27 -13.00 9.13
CA THR A 50 -17.66 -13.57 10.42
C THR A 50 -17.04 -12.79 11.59
N LYS A 51 -17.64 -12.90 12.79
CA LYS A 51 -17.11 -12.24 13.98
C LYS A 51 -15.72 -12.73 14.35
N GLU A 52 -15.46 -14.01 14.13
CA GLU A 52 -14.18 -14.66 14.37
C GLU A 52 -13.10 -14.10 13.42
N GLU A 53 -13.41 -14.02 12.12
CA GLU A 53 -12.50 -13.46 11.11
C GLU A 53 -12.20 -11.99 11.41
N TYR A 54 -13.22 -11.18 11.74
CA TYR A 54 -13.03 -9.78 12.13
C TYR A 54 -12.13 -9.64 13.35
N LYS A 55 -12.40 -10.40 14.40
CA LYS A 55 -11.61 -10.36 15.63
C LYS A 55 -10.17 -10.77 15.40
N TYR A 56 -9.93 -11.77 14.58
CA TYR A 56 -8.59 -12.27 14.30
C TYR A 56 -7.77 -11.32 13.42
N ASN A 57 -8.38 -10.79 12.34
CA ASN A 57 -7.65 -10.09 11.29
C ASN A 57 -7.67 -8.55 11.43
N PHE A 58 -8.77 -7.94 11.91
CA PHE A 58 -8.98 -6.50 11.76
C PHE A 58 -9.18 -5.73 13.06
N CYS A 59 -9.53 -6.37 14.15
CA CYS A 59 -9.92 -5.72 15.40
C CYS A 59 -8.87 -4.73 15.94
N ASN A 60 -7.58 -5.00 15.72
CA ASN A 60 -6.47 -4.19 16.21
C ASN A 60 -5.60 -3.58 15.10
N GLU A 61 -5.97 -3.77 13.84
CA GLU A 61 -5.14 -3.35 12.70
C GLU A 61 -5.76 -2.19 11.91
N ASN A 62 -7.05 -1.88 12.16
CA ASN A 62 -7.79 -0.89 11.40
C ASN A 62 -8.39 0.19 12.30
N MET A 63 -8.58 1.36 11.71
CA MET A 63 -9.33 2.45 12.34
C MET A 63 -10.76 2.02 12.63
N LYS A 64 -11.29 2.41 13.79
CA LYS A 64 -12.72 2.24 14.06
C LYS A 64 -13.53 3.30 13.30
N LEU A 65 -14.69 2.91 12.78
CA LEU A 65 -15.57 3.80 12.00
C LEU A 65 -15.92 5.11 12.75
N GLU A 66 -16.06 5.06 14.06
CA GLU A 66 -16.35 6.21 14.91
C GLU A 66 -15.23 7.28 14.90
N PHE A 67 -13.99 6.93 14.52
CA PHE A 67 -12.87 7.86 14.45
C PHE A 67 -12.74 8.56 13.09
N VAL A 68 -13.41 8.09 12.04
CA VAL A 68 -13.33 8.69 10.70
C VAL A 68 -13.63 10.20 10.70
N PRO A 69 -14.69 10.71 11.36
CA PRO A 69 -14.94 12.16 11.38
C PRO A 69 -13.82 12.97 12.03
N LYS A 70 -13.19 12.42 13.09
CA LYS A 70 -12.08 13.07 13.77
C LYS A 70 -10.82 13.05 12.90
N TYR A 71 -10.50 11.91 12.28
CA TYR A 71 -9.40 11.75 11.35
C TYR A 71 -9.47 12.75 10.19
N LEU A 72 -10.61 12.82 9.51
CA LEU A 72 -10.82 13.75 8.40
C LEU A 72 -10.75 15.22 8.84
N LYS A 73 -11.24 15.54 10.04
CA LYS A 73 -11.15 16.88 10.61
C LYS A 73 -9.70 17.29 10.85
N GLU A 74 -8.89 16.42 11.47
CA GLU A 74 -7.45 16.66 11.71
C GLU A 74 -6.70 16.93 10.40
N ILE A 75 -6.95 16.14 9.34
CA ILE A 75 -6.33 16.35 8.03
C ILE A 75 -6.75 17.70 7.43
N LYS A 76 -8.05 18.03 7.49
CA LYS A 76 -8.56 19.30 6.96
C LYS A 76 -7.95 20.50 7.68
N GLU A 77 -7.80 20.43 9.00
CA GLU A 77 -7.19 21.50 9.80
C GLU A 77 -5.71 21.69 9.45
N SER A 78 -4.94 20.59 9.35
CA SER A 78 -3.53 20.62 8.97
C SER A 78 -3.33 21.09 7.52
N LYS A 79 -4.20 20.65 6.58
CA LYS A 79 -4.22 21.10 5.18
C LYS A 79 -4.41 22.62 5.06
N GLU A 80 -5.31 23.22 5.85
CA GLU A 80 -5.51 24.66 5.84
C GLU A 80 -4.37 25.40 6.52
N LEU A 81 -3.84 24.87 7.63
CA LEU A 81 -2.75 25.48 8.38
C LEU A 81 -1.48 25.61 7.54
N HIS A 82 -1.13 24.56 6.80
CA HIS A 82 0.13 24.44 6.06
C HIS A 82 0.00 24.63 4.54
N LYS A 83 -1.12 25.18 4.04
CA LYS A 83 -1.41 25.31 2.60
C LYS A 83 -0.37 26.05 1.77
N ASN A 84 0.45 26.92 2.40
CA ASN A 84 1.52 27.67 1.74
C ASN A 84 2.89 26.97 1.84
N GLU A 85 2.99 25.87 2.56
CA GLU A 85 4.25 25.17 2.83
C GLU A 85 4.30 23.80 2.16
N ILE A 86 3.20 23.05 2.20
CA ILE A 86 3.11 21.70 1.67
C ILE A 86 1.66 21.39 1.23
N LYS A 87 1.50 20.58 0.20
CA LYS A 87 0.18 20.05 -0.18
C LYS A 87 -0.14 18.80 0.63
N VAL A 88 -1.11 18.89 1.52
CA VAL A 88 -1.61 17.75 2.30
C VAL A 88 -2.80 17.12 1.58
N LEU A 89 -2.80 15.80 1.43
CA LEU A 89 -3.84 15.02 0.80
C LEU A 89 -4.44 14.03 1.81
N SER A 90 -5.76 13.87 1.75
CA SER A 90 -6.48 12.87 2.55
C SER A 90 -6.67 11.58 1.76
N GLY A 91 -6.53 10.46 2.44
CA GLY A 91 -6.75 9.15 1.84
C GLY A 91 -7.04 8.09 2.89
N PHE A 92 -7.16 6.87 2.43
CA PHE A 92 -7.14 5.65 3.23
C PHE A 92 -6.36 4.58 2.50
N GLU A 93 -5.69 3.70 3.24
CA GLU A 93 -5.35 2.39 2.76
C GLU A 93 -6.44 1.41 3.19
N THR A 94 -6.93 0.59 2.26
CA THR A 94 -7.98 -0.40 2.56
C THR A 94 -7.91 -1.59 1.62
N GLU A 95 -8.35 -2.74 2.12
CA GLU A 95 -8.63 -3.92 1.34
C GLU A 95 -9.83 -3.71 0.43
N TYR A 96 -9.94 -4.53 -0.62
CA TYR A 96 -11.16 -4.67 -1.39
C TYR A 96 -11.80 -6.03 -1.15
N ILE A 97 -13.00 -6.04 -0.60
CA ILE A 97 -13.84 -7.23 -0.42
C ILE A 97 -15.02 -7.12 -1.38
N GLN A 98 -15.10 -8.07 -2.31
CA GLN A 98 -16.12 -8.10 -3.36
C GLN A 98 -17.55 -8.02 -2.79
N GLY A 99 -18.40 -7.23 -3.45
CA GLY A 99 -19.80 -7.04 -3.05
C GLY A 99 -20.00 -5.96 -1.99
N LYS A 100 -18.95 -5.19 -1.67
CA LYS A 100 -18.98 -4.10 -0.68
C LYS A 100 -18.65 -2.73 -1.32
N GLU A 101 -18.84 -2.58 -2.62
CA GLU A 101 -18.48 -1.41 -3.42
C GLU A 101 -19.11 -0.11 -2.88
N ALA A 102 -20.34 -0.19 -2.38
CA ALA A 102 -21.03 0.97 -1.80
C ALA A 102 -20.28 1.57 -0.59
N PHE A 103 -19.63 0.72 0.22
CA PHE A 103 -18.83 1.18 1.34
C PHE A 103 -17.53 1.85 0.87
N TYR A 104 -16.83 1.23 -0.10
CA TYR A 104 -15.60 1.83 -0.63
C TYR A 104 -15.87 3.13 -1.37
N LYS A 105 -17.00 3.21 -2.09
CA LYS A 105 -17.46 4.48 -2.68
C LYS A 105 -17.73 5.53 -1.60
N PHE A 106 -18.39 5.15 -0.51
CA PHE A 106 -18.61 6.05 0.63
C PHE A 106 -17.29 6.57 1.21
N LEU A 107 -16.25 5.73 1.36
CA LEU A 107 -14.93 6.18 1.79
C LEU A 107 -14.29 7.12 0.76
N ARG A 108 -14.32 6.73 -0.53
CA ARG A 108 -13.73 7.51 -1.63
C ARG A 108 -14.32 8.91 -1.74
N ASP A 109 -15.61 9.04 -1.54
CA ASP A 109 -16.32 10.32 -1.61
C ASP A 109 -15.92 11.31 -0.48
N GLN A 110 -15.20 10.85 0.55
CA GLN A 110 -14.77 11.67 1.69
C GLN A 110 -13.30 12.10 1.64
N VAL A 111 -12.51 11.52 0.75
CA VAL A 111 -11.05 11.73 0.69
C VAL A 111 -10.58 12.06 -0.72
N ASP A 112 -9.35 12.55 -0.82
CA ASP A 112 -8.75 12.87 -2.12
C ASP A 112 -8.41 11.60 -2.94
N TYR A 113 -8.07 10.46 -2.29
CA TYR A 113 -7.75 9.20 -2.97
C TYR A 113 -7.83 7.97 -2.04
N LEU A 114 -7.81 6.77 -2.64
CA LEU A 114 -7.69 5.50 -1.92
C LEU A 114 -6.47 4.70 -2.41
N ASN A 115 -5.76 4.09 -1.46
CA ASN A 115 -4.77 3.06 -1.68
C ASN A 115 -5.41 1.68 -1.49
N LEU A 116 -5.19 0.77 -2.44
CA LEU A 116 -5.56 -0.63 -2.32
C LEU A 116 -4.40 -1.40 -1.67
N GLY A 117 -4.57 -1.84 -0.44
CA GLY A 117 -3.65 -2.73 0.26
C GLY A 117 -4.28 -4.13 0.35
N VAL A 118 -3.72 -5.13 -0.33
CA VAL A 118 -4.26 -6.49 -0.27
C VAL A 118 -3.56 -7.27 0.83
N HIS A 119 -3.80 -6.88 2.09
CA HIS A 119 -3.31 -7.62 3.26
C HIS A 119 -4.16 -8.86 3.52
N TYR A 120 -5.43 -8.79 3.13
CA TYR A 120 -6.41 -9.85 3.28
C TYR A 120 -7.22 -9.99 1.99
N PHE A 121 -7.54 -11.23 1.63
CA PHE A 121 -8.35 -11.55 0.46
C PHE A 121 -9.24 -12.76 0.72
N LEU A 122 -10.29 -12.93 -0.08
CA LEU A 122 -11.18 -14.08 0.02
C LEU A 122 -10.63 -15.27 -0.78
N ASN A 123 -10.58 -16.43 -0.16
CA ASN A 123 -10.36 -17.67 -0.90
C ASN A 123 -11.65 -18.13 -1.63
N LYS A 124 -11.54 -19.17 -2.46
CA LYS A 124 -12.67 -19.74 -3.23
C LYS A 124 -13.86 -20.20 -2.39
N LYS A 125 -13.68 -20.36 -1.08
CA LYS A 125 -14.74 -20.74 -0.13
C LYS A 125 -15.35 -19.54 0.57
N GLY A 126 -14.88 -18.31 0.26
CA GLY A 126 -15.34 -17.07 0.90
C GLY A 126 -14.73 -16.80 2.28
N HIS A 127 -13.65 -17.48 2.66
CA HIS A 127 -12.93 -17.21 3.91
C HIS A 127 -11.80 -16.20 3.68
N ILE A 128 -11.57 -15.36 4.68
CA ILE A 128 -10.48 -14.41 4.71
C ILE A 128 -9.13 -15.15 4.86
N ILE A 129 -8.18 -14.79 4.01
CA ILE A 129 -6.79 -15.26 4.04
C ILE A 129 -5.88 -14.04 4.21
N SER A 130 -4.92 -14.13 5.13
CA SER A 130 -3.87 -13.13 5.31
C SER A 130 -2.75 -13.29 4.26
N SER A 131 -2.35 -12.20 3.64
CA SER A 131 -1.21 -12.17 2.72
C SER A 131 0.12 -12.39 3.43
N TYR A 132 0.17 -12.13 4.74
CA TYR A 132 1.37 -12.35 5.55
C TYR A 132 1.60 -13.81 5.95
N ASP A 133 0.54 -14.63 6.02
CA ASP A 133 0.63 -15.97 6.62
C ASP A 133 0.42 -17.11 5.63
N GLY A 134 -0.24 -16.87 4.50
CA GLY A 134 -0.88 -17.97 3.83
C GLY A 134 -0.73 -18.07 2.32
N ILE A 135 0.06 -17.22 1.64
CA ILE A 135 0.17 -17.30 0.18
C ILE A 135 1.11 -18.42 -0.24
N SER A 136 0.63 -19.24 -1.16
CA SER A 136 1.33 -20.37 -1.75
C SER A 136 0.90 -20.57 -3.20
N TYR A 137 1.54 -21.47 -3.90
CA TYR A 137 1.16 -21.90 -5.24
C TYR A 137 -0.34 -22.22 -5.38
N LYS A 138 -1.01 -22.66 -4.30
CA LYS A 138 -2.42 -23.08 -4.32
C LYS A 138 -3.42 -21.93 -4.32
N ASN A 139 -3.06 -20.78 -3.77
CA ASN A 139 -3.98 -19.67 -3.54
C ASN A 139 -3.46 -18.29 -3.97
N ILE A 140 -2.31 -18.23 -4.64
CA ILE A 140 -1.77 -16.97 -5.18
C ILE A 140 -2.71 -16.35 -6.24
N ASP A 141 -3.50 -17.17 -6.94
CA ASP A 141 -4.49 -16.68 -7.89
C ASP A 141 -5.60 -15.87 -7.19
N GLU A 142 -6.02 -16.27 -5.99
CA GLU A 142 -7.02 -15.52 -5.22
C GLU A 142 -6.48 -14.15 -4.79
N TYR A 143 -5.20 -14.06 -4.40
CA TYR A 143 -4.54 -12.78 -4.15
C TYR A 143 -4.55 -11.88 -5.39
N LYS A 144 -4.11 -12.43 -6.53
CA LYS A 144 -4.12 -11.72 -7.81
C LYS A 144 -5.53 -11.23 -8.18
N GLU A 145 -6.55 -12.08 -8.03
CA GLU A 145 -7.94 -11.70 -8.29
C GLU A 145 -8.41 -10.55 -7.40
N ALA A 146 -8.02 -10.53 -6.12
CA ALA A 146 -8.34 -9.43 -5.22
C ALA A 146 -7.69 -8.11 -5.67
N CYS A 147 -6.42 -8.15 -6.10
CA CYS A 147 -5.75 -6.99 -6.69
C CYS A 147 -6.48 -6.47 -7.93
N ILE A 148 -6.78 -7.36 -8.88
CA ILE A 148 -7.42 -7.03 -10.16
C ILE A 148 -8.82 -6.47 -9.92
N GLN A 149 -9.66 -7.15 -9.15
CA GLN A 149 -11.02 -6.71 -8.85
C GLN A 149 -11.06 -5.36 -8.15
N GLY A 150 -10.15 -5.13 -7.18
CA GLY A 150 -10.02 -3.83 -6.56
C GLY A 150 -9.70 -2.72 -7.56
N MET A 151 -8.71 -2.92 -8.43
CA MET A 151 -8.34 -1.96 -9.47
C MET A 151 -9.46 -1.72 -10.49
N GLU A 152 -10.22 -2.74 -10.87
CA GLU A 152 -11.32 -2.65 -11.83
C GLU A 152 -12.54 -1.87 -11.30
N THR A 153 -12.64 -1.63 -9.99
CA THR A 153 -13.69 -0.77 -9.43
C THR A 153 -13.58 0.69 -9.85
N GLY A 154 -12.37 1.14 -10.23
CA GLY A 154 -12.07 2.55 -10.50
C GLY A 154 -12.05 3.44 -9.25
N LEU A 155 -12.12 2.86 -8.04
CA LEU A 155 -12.13 3.60 -6.78
C LEU A 155 -10.73 3.88 -6.22
N PHE A 156 -9.74 3.06 -6.61
CA PHE A 156 -8.38 3.10 -6.08
C PHE A 156 -7.42 3.79 -7.03
N ASN A 157 -6.56 4.62 -6.47
CA ASN A 157 -5.53 5.32 -7.24
C ASN A 157 -4.21 4.53 -7.29
N THR A 158 -3.92 3.77 -6.23
CA THR A 158 -2.67 3.01 -6.08
C THR A 158 -2.96 1.60 -5.60
N LEU A 159 -2.25 0.62 -6.13
CA LEU A 159 -2.06 -0.68 -5.49
C LEU A 159 -0.72 -0.62 -4.76
N VAL A 160 -0.77 -0.57 -3.42
CA VAL A 160 0.41 -0.49 -2.58
C VAL A 160 1.02 -1.88 -2.38
N HIS A 161 2.36 -1.94 -2.18
CA HIS A 161 3.11 -3.20 -2.03
C HIS A 161 2.55 -4.37 -2.87
N PRO A 162 2.46 -4.24 -4.22
CA PRO A 162 1.79 -5.21 -5.11
C PRO A 162 2.42 -6.60 -5.08
N ASP A 163 3.64 -6.71 -4.63
CA ASP A 163 4.47 -7.91 -4.53
C ASP A 163 4.43 -8.57 -3.13
N LEU A 164 3.51 -8.11 -2.26
CA LEU A 164 3.29 -8.67 -0.93
C LEU A 164 2.96 -10.19 -0.96
N PHE A 165 2.42 -10.69 -2.07
CA PHE A 165 2.14 -12.12 -2.24
C PHE A 165 3.38 -13.00 -2.02
N PHE A 166 4.57 -12.48 -2.26
CA PHE A 166 5.81 -13.24 -2.13
C PHE A 166 6.37 -13.24 -0.69
N PHE A 167 5.74 -12.55 0.25
CA PHE A 167 6.24 -12.39 1.62
C PHE A 167 6.64 -13.72 2.28
N LEU A 168 5.74 -14.71 2.28
CA LEU A 168 5.99 -16.08 2.72
C LEU A 168 5.59 -17.13 1.66
N TYR A 169 5.55 -16.73 0.39
CA TYR A 169 5.18 -17.61 -0.71
C TYR A 169 5.94 -18.93 -0.70
N LYS A 170 5.22 -20.01 -1.00
CA LYS A 170 5.74 -21.36 -1.19
C LYS A 170 5.30 -21.91 -2.53
N ASP A 171 6.26 -22.33 -3.35
CA ASP A 171 6.01 -23.02 -4.61
C ASP A 171 5.33 -24.40 -4.41
N LYS A 172 5.07 -25.11 -5.49
CA LYS A 172 4.44 -26.45 -5.44
C LYS A 172 5.25 -27.50 -4.67
N ASN A 173 6.56 -27.26 -4.45
CA ASN A 173 7.48 -28.13 -3.74
C ASN A 173 7.70 -27.66 -2.28
N GLY A 174 7.09 -26.54 -1.87
CA GLY A 174 7.24 -25.96 -0.54
C GLY A 174 8.45 -25.03 -0.38
N ASN A 175 9.15 -24.67 -1.46
CA ASN A 175 10.28 -23.76 -1.44
C ASN A 175 9.86 -22.31 -1.65
N ARG A 176 10.65 -21.36 -1.14
CA ARG A 176 10.50 -19.93 -1.45
C ARG A 176 11.21 -19.63 -2.77
N THR A 177 10.52 -19.83 -3.90
CA THR A 177 11.04 -19.65 -5.25
C THR A 177 10.11 -18.74 -6.04
N PHE A 178 10.66 -17.73 -6.71
CA PHE A 178 9.89 -16.91 -7.65
C PHE A 178 9.75 -17.70 -8.95
N ASP A 179 8.72 -18.55 -9.00
CA ASP A 179 8.46 -19.52 -10.06
C ASP A 179 7.64 -18.94 -11.21
N GLU A 180 7.35 -19.77 -12.22
CA GLU A 180 6.54 -19.38 -13.38
C GLU A 180 5.17 -18.85 -12.98
N LYS A 181 4.59 -19.34 -11.86
CA LYS A 181 3.32 -18.89 -11.34
C LYS A 181 3.41 -17.46 -10.80
N CYS A 182 4.50 -17.13 -10.08
CA CYS A 182 4.78 -15.77 -9.63
C CYS A 182 4.95 -14.82 -10.83
N ILE A 183 5.64 -15.25 -11.88
CA ILE A 183 5.82 -14.47 -13.12
C ILE A 183 4.46 -14.18 -13.77
N GLU A 184 3.60 -15.20 -13.93
CA GLU A 184 2.26 -15.05 -14.51
C GLU A 184 1.40 -14.07 -13.70
N VAL A 185 1.36 -14.24 -12.38
CA VAL A 185 0.60 -13.37 -11.46
C VAL A 185 1.10 -11.94 -11.52
N SER A 186 2.43 -11.73 -11.51
CA SER A 186 3.02 -10.40 -11.62
C SER A 186 2.60 -9.68 -12.90
N LYS A 187 2.68 -10.36 -14.05
CA LYS A 187 2.27 -9.80 -15.34
C LYS A 187 0.80 -9.39 -15.33
N GLN A 188 -0.10 -10.23 -14.83
CA GLN A 188 -1.54 -9.94 -14.80
C GLN A 188 -1.87 -8.77 -13.89
N ILE A 189 -1.21 -8.64 -12.72
CA ILE A 189 -1.35 -7.48 -11.83
C ILE A 189 -0.88 -6.20 -12.54
N ILE A 190 0.29 -6.23 -13.17
CA ILE A 190 0.88 -5.09 -13.90
C ILE A 190 -0.03 -4.67 -15.07
N GLU A 191 -0.50 -5.60 -15.88
CA GLU A 191 -1.39 -5.35 -17.01
C GLU A 191 -2.73 -4.76 -16.56
N SER A 192 -3.26 -5.24 -15.43
CA SER A 192 -4.47 -4.68 -14.83
C SER A 192 -4.24 -3.26 -14.30
N ALA A 193 -3.09 -2.97 -13.69
CA ALA A 193 -2.74 -1.63 -13.23
C ALA A 193 -2.70 -0.62 -14.40
N ILE A 194 -2.07 -1.00 -15.51
CA ILE A 194 -2.03 -0.19 -16.73
C ILE A 194 -3.45 0.03 -17.28
N LYS A 195 -4.22 -1.05 -17.47
CA LYS A 195 -5.59 -1.01 -18.01
C LYS A 195 -6.50 -0.09 -17.20
N ASN A 196 -6.38 -0.11 -15.87
CA ASN A 196 -7.25 0.64 -14.96
C ASN A 196 -6.62 1.99 -14.52
N ASN A 197 -5.46 2.35 -15.07
CA ASN A 197 -4.76 3.60 -14.75
C ASN A 197 -4.42 3.74 -13.25
N VAL A 198 -4.05 2.63 -12.59
CA VAL A 198 -3.67 2.53 -11.18
C VAL A 198 -2.16 2.54 -11.06
N TYR A 199 -1.62 3.29 -10.08
CA TYR A 199 -0.20 3.30 -9.78
C TYR A 199 0.20 2.03 -9.02
N LEU A 200 1.41 1.52 -9.28
CA LEU A 200 2.04 0.51 -8.42
C LEU A 200 3.08 1.17 -7.51
N GLU A 201 3.09 0.78 -6.25
CA GLU A 201 3.99 1.34 -5.25
C GLU A 201 5.21 0.45 -4.99
N VAL A 202 6.42 1.03 -5.13
CA VAL A 202 7.63 0.46 -4.53
C VAL A 202 7.65 0.87 -3.06
N ASN A 203 7.45 -0.09 -2.17
CA ASN A 203 7.22 0.15 -0.75
C ASN A 203 8.51 0.13 0.08
N CYS A 204 8.66 1.05 1.04
CA CYS A 204 9.86 1.17 1.87
C CYS A 204 9.76 0.43 3.22
N ASN A 205 8.59 -0.04 3.64
CA ASN A 205 8.34 -0.42 5.03
C ASN A 205 8.93 -1.78 5.45
N ALA A 206 9.26 -2.67 4.51
CA ALA A 206 9.77 -4.01 4.85
C ALA A 206 11.14 -4.01 5.55
N LEU A 207 11.93 -2.96 5.36
CA LEU A 207 13.26 -2.84 5.95
C LEU A 207 13.16 -2.19 7.35
N LYS A 208 13.36 -2.99 8.39
CA LYS A 208 13.25 -2.55 9.78
C LYS A 208 14.61 -2.26 10.43
N LYS A 209 15.71 -2.78 9.85
CA LYS A 209 17.07 -2.64 10.35
C LYS A 209 18.04 -2.37 9.22
N PRO A 210 19.10 -1.57 9.42
CA PRO A 210 20.10 -1.24 8.38
C PRO A 210 20.71 -2.46 7.71
N GLU A 211 20.98 -3.53 8.46
CA GLU A 211 21.61 -4.76 7.94
C GLU A 211 20.73 -5.47 6.88
N GLN A 212 19.42 -5.27 6.93
CA GLN A 212 18.50 -5.80 5.91
C GLN A 212 18.67 -5.11 4.56
N ALA A 213 19.18 -3.87 4.53
CA ALA A 213 19.39 -3.12 3.30
C ALA A 213 20.58 -3.65 2.46
N GLU A 214 21.49 -4.43 3.07
CA GLU A 214 22.72 -4.90 2.43
C GLU A 214 22.48 -6.00 1.39
N ASP A 215 21.44 -6.82 1.57
CA ASP A 215 21.14 -7.95 0.70
C ASP A 215 19.69 -7.98 0.21
N VAL A 216 19.48 -7.46 -0.98
CA VAL A 216 18.17 -7.39 -1.66
C VAL A 216 17.52 -8.77 -1.83
N SER A 217 18.31 -9.85 -1.94
CA SER A 217 17.79 -11.21 -2.13
C SER A 217 16.98 -11.72 -0.92
N ASN A 218 17.23 -11.13 0.25
CA ASN A 218 16.55 -11.47 1.50
C ASN A 218 15.35 -10.59 1.83
N TRP A 219 15.06 -9.60 1.00
CA TRP A 219 13.92 -8.72 1.25
C TRP A 219 12.60 -9.47 1.17
N LYS A 220 11.66 -9.04 1.99
CA LYS A 220 10.29 -9.56 1.97
C LYS A 220 9.46 -8.90 0.89
N TYR A 221 9.66 -7.61 0.70
CA TYR A 221 9.27 -6.74 -0.41
C TYR A 221 10.11 -5.44 -0.32
N PRO A 222 10.31 -4.65 -1.38
CA PRO A 222 9.97 -5.01 -2.76
C PRO A 222 10.81 -6.17 -3.30
N ILE A 223 10.20 -6.99 -4.14
CA ILE A 223 10.82 -8.21 -4.71
C ILE A 223 11.47 -7.90 -6.05
N LYS A 224 12.77 -8.11 -6.14
CA LYS A 224 13.56 -7.80 -7.34
C LYS A 224 12.95 -8.39 -8.62
N ASP A 225 12.53 -9.66 -8.59
CA ASP A 225 12.00 -10.35 -9.76
C ASP A 225 10.68 -9.73 -10.26
N PHE A 226 9.78 -9.30 -9.34
CA PHE A 226 8.57 -8.57 -9.69
C PHE A 226 8.90 -7.26 -10.41
N TRP A 227 9.82 -6.47 -9.86
CA TRP A 227 10.16 -5.15 -10.39
C TRP A 227 10.99 -5.21 -11.66
N LEU A 228 11.76 -6.30 -11.91
CA LEU A 228 12.37 -6.56 -13.20
C LEU A 228 11.33 -6.84 -14.29
N ILE A 229 10.22 -7.52 -13.96
CA ILE A 229 9.10 -7.70 -14.88
C ILE A 229 8.40 -6.35 -15.12
N ALA A 230 8.10 -5.60 -14.05
CA ALA A 230 7.43 -4.31 -14.12
C ALA A 230 8.17 -3.30 -14.99
N LYS A 231 9.49 -3.30 -14.96
CA LYS A 231 10.36 -2.44 -15.79
C LYS A 231 10.12 -2.56 -17.30
N GLU A 232 9.70 -3.72 -17.77
CA GLU A 232 9.47 -3.96 -19.21
C GLU A 232 8.19 -3.28 -19.73
N TYR A 233 7.31 -2.82 -18.83
CA TYR A 233 6.04 -2.18 -19.15
C TYR A 233 6.17 -0.64 -19.10
N LYS A 234 6.37 -0.02 -20.25
CA LYS A 234 6.64 1.45 -20.36
C LYS A 234 5.47 2.33 -19.92
N ASP A 235 4.24 1.84 -20.06
CA ASP A 235 3.02 2.56 -19.71
C ASP A 235 2.63 2.38 -18.23
N LEU A 236 3.38 1.57 -17.47
CA LEU A 236 3.15 1.38 -16.06
C LEU A 236 3.54 2.63 -15.27
N LYS A 237 2.64 3.09 -14.43
CA LYS A 237 2.87 4.19 -13.50
C LYS A 237 3.41 3.64 -12.17
N ILE A 238 4.63 4.02 -11.82
CA ILE A 238 5.31 3.56 -10.59
C ILE A 238 5.56 4.77 -9.69
N ILE A 239 5.21 4.65 -8.41
CA ILE A 239 5.53 5.62 -7.36
C ILE A 239 6.29 4.94 -6.21
N VAL A 240 6.85 5.74 -5.31
CA VAL A 240 7.47 5.25 -4.08
C VAL A 240 6.59 5.63 -2.90
N GLY A 241 6.34 4.68 -2.00
CA GLY A 241 5.62 4.91 -0.75
C GLY A 241 6.47 4.57 0.47
N ALA A 242 6.49 5.46 1.45
CA ALA A 242 7.19 5.22 2.69
C ALA A 242 6.50 4.17 3.56
N ASP A 243 5.18 4.08 3.45
CA ASP A 243 4.33 3.23 4.31
C ASP A 243 4.74 3.43 5.79
N SER A 244 4.78 4.71 6.13
CA SER A 244 5.39 5.15 7.38
C SER A 244 4.42 4.98 8.54
N HIS A 245 4.84 4.23 9.57
CA HIS A 245 4.09 4.01 10.81
C HIS A 245 4.59 4.87 11.99
N ALA A 246 5.51 5.80 11.69
CA ALA A 246 6.00 6.83 12.62
C ALA A 246 6.54 8.01 11.81
N PRO A 247 6.35 9.28 12.24
CA PRO A 247 6.77 10.45 11.47
C PRO A 247 8.24 10.42 11.04
N GLU A 248 9.13 9.97 11.93
CA GLU A 248 10.57 9.85 11.65
C GLU A 248 10.91 8.81 10.57
N ARG A 249 9.99 7.93 10.22
CA ARG A 249 10.17 6.95 9.14
C ARG A 249 9.77 7.48 7.75
N LEU A 250 9.46 8.76 7.61
CA LEU A 250 9.36 9.40 6.29
C LEU A 250 10.72 9.52 5.59
N SER A 251 11.82 9.28 6.30
CA SER A 251 13.18 9.25 5.76
C SER A 251 14.03 8.21 6.48
N GLY A 252 15.28 8.02 6.03
CA GLY A 252 16.26 7.15 6.67
C GLY A 252 16.71 5.99 5.78
N PHE A 253 17.51 5.07 6.35
CA PHE A 253 18.20 4.02 5.62
C PHE A 253 17.27 3.18 4.71
N HIS A 254 16.04 2.91 5.14
CA HIS A 254 15.06 2.12 4.38
C HIS A 254 14.62 2.85 3.11
N VAL A 255 14.37 4.15 3.19
CA VAL A 255 14.05 4.99 2.02
C VAL A 255 15.25 5.07 1.08
N ASP A 256 16.45 5.32 1.62
CA ASP A 256 17.69 5.40 0.83
C ASP A 256 17.97 4.06 0.10
N ALA A 257 17.77 2.94 0.78
CA ALA A 257 17.94 1.60 0.21
C ALA A 257 16.97 1.33 -0.95
N ILE A 258 15.70 1.79 -0.83
CA ILE A 258 14.72 1.66 -1.91
C ILE A 258 15.08 2.55 -3.11
N TYR A 259 15.51 3.78 -2.89
CA TYR A 259 15.96 4.62 -4.01
C TYR A 259 17.19 4.05 -4.71
N LYS A 260 18.12 3.46 -3.95
CA LYS A 260 19.25 2.71 -4.54
C LYS A 260 18.76 1.49 -5.34
N PHE A 261 17.83 0.71 -4.81
CA PHE A 261 17.22 -0.42 -5.52
C PHE A 261 16.56 0.00 -6.84
N ILE A 262 15.81 1.11 -6.84
CA ILE A 262 15.19 1.69 -8.04
C ILE A 262 16.24 2.08 -9.07
N GLU A 263 17.31 2.73 -8.63
CA GLU A 263 18.44 3.14 -9.49
C GLU A 263 19.16 1.93 -10.07
N ASP A 264 19.51 0.94 -9.24
CA ASP A 264 20.20 -0.28 -9.65
C ASP A 264 19.39 -1.10 -10.67
N LEU A 265 18.05 -1.10 -10.56
CA LEU A 265 17.17 -1.73 -11.54
C LEU A 265 16.90 -0.85 -12.76
N GLY A 266 17.10 0.46 -12.67
CA GLY A 266 16.72 1.43 -13.69
C GLY A 266 15.21 1.50 -13.89
N LEU A 267 14.45 1.52 -12.79
CA LEU A 267 12.98 1.71 -12.80
C LEU A 267 12.65 3.17 -13.11
N ASN A 268 11.68 3.38 -13.98
CA ASN A 268 11.13 4.69 -14.25
C ASN A 268 10.00 5.00 -13.26
N ILE A 269 10.30 5.80 -12.24
CA ILE A 269 9.33 6.23 -11.22
C ILE A 269 8.79 7.61 -11.51
N LEU A 270 7.54 7.85 -11.15
CA LEU A 270 6.91 9.16 -11.18
C LEU A 270 7.10 9.84 -9.81
N GLU A 271 7.47 11.12 -9.85
CA GLU A 271 7.64 11.89 -8.60
C GLU A 271 6.30 12.24 -7.96
N LYS A 272 5.26 12.43 -8.79
CA LYS A 272 3.92 12.82 -8.32
C LYS A 272 2.84 11.88 -8.84
N MET A 273 1.85 11.65 -7.98
CA MET A 273 0.61 10.99 -8.35
C MET A 273 -0.41 12.03 -8.85
N GLU A 274 -0.98 11.80 -10.01
CA GLU A 274 -2.13 12.56 -10.49
C GLU A 274 -3.41 11.98 -9.88
N ILE A 275 -4.09 12.77 -9.07
CA ILE A 275 -5.35 12.38 -8.44
C ILE A 275 -6.47 12.94 -9.30
N ASN A 276 -7.12 12.07 -10.06
CA ASN A 276 -8.31 12.42 -10.82
C ASN A 276 -9.56 12.18 -9.94
N HIS A 277 -10.40 13.20 -9.84
CA HIS A 277 -11.70 13.15 -9.14
C HIS A 277 -12.78 12.56 -10.03
#